data_833b9816b6ea82dcbf45d72498b65c0a
#
_entry.id   833b9816b6ea82dcbf45d72498b65c0a
#
_cell.length_a   1.000
_cell.length_b   1.000
_cell.length_c   1.000
_cell.angle_alpha   90.00
_cell.angle_beta   90.00
_cell.angle_gamma   90.00
#
_symmetry.space_group_name_H-M   'P 1'
#
loop_
_entity.id
_entity.type
_entity.pdbx_description
1 polymer ?
#
loop_
_entity_poly.entity_id
_entity_poly.type
_entity_poly.pdbx_seq_one_letter_code
_entity_poly.pdbx_strand_id
1 'polypeptide(L)'
;MEFNHIDPIGSEEEPRRLFPSKAKLRRGIYILPSVFTVANLLCGYYAILATLEGSFQDFDNAARAIGIAILFDSLDGRVARAMGTNSEFGKQFDSLADIVSFGLAPAFLAYAWGVRAFASVSAPSDMHLIQLGWLIGFIYLGCCAWRLARFNIQGMAQGSNRYFVGMPCPAAAGMVAATVHAIKNPIQDGRISLLWLALILVLGLLMSSTVRYSSFKDIEWARRRPSLVVVLLVLLIGAIVLFSEITLMTLASTYLASGITMYIIRSVRHRMASRHA
;
A
#
# COMPACT_ATOMS: atom_id res chain seq x y z
N MET A 1 -51.34 18.78 -65.57
CA MET A 1 -52.20 18.46 -64.39
C MET A 1 -51.26 17.90 -63.33
N GLU A 2 -50.83 18.80 -62.44
CA GLU A 2 -49.99 18.50 -61.32
C GLU A 2 -50.88 18.09 -60.12
N PHE A 3 -50.57 17.01 -59.49
CA PHE A 3 -51.12 16.66 -58.18
C PHE A 3 -50.06 16.92 -57.10
N ASN A 4 -50.36 17.95 -56.30
CA ASN A 4 -49.67 18.28 -55.05
C ASN A 4 -49.79 17.13 -54.07
N HIS A 5 -48.67 16.63 -53.59
CA HIS A 5 -48.59 15.76 -52.40
C HIS A 5 -48.34 16.64 -51.18
N ILE A 6 -49.30 16.66 -50.30
CA ILE A 6 -49.25 17.33 -48.97
C ILE A 6 -48.67 16.32 -48.01
N ASP A 7 -47.47 16.63 -47.46
CA ASP A 7 -46.88 15.87 -46.35
C ASP A 7 -47.62 16.19 -45.04
N PRO A 8 -48.00 15.19 -44.24
CA PRO A 8 -48.54 15.46 -42.92
C PRO A 8 -47.43 15.70 -41.90
N ILE A 9 -47.39 16.88 -41.31
CA ILE A 9 -46.62 17.25 -40.15
C ILE A 9 -47.13 16.44 -38.96
N GLY A 10 -46.38 15.41 -38.58
CA GLY A 10 -46.53 14.67 -37.34
C GLY A 10 -45.27 14.86 -36.49
N SER A 11 -45.31 15.86 -35.59
CA SER A 11 -44.35 15.99 -34.54
C SER A 11 -44.59 14.90 -33.50
N GLU A 12 -43.89 13.79 -33.58
CA GLU A 12 -43.80 12.84 -32.48
C GLU A 12 -42.92 13.46 -31.38
N GLU A 13 -43.57 14.03 -30.35
CA GLU A 13 -42.92 14.36 -29.08
C GLU A 13 -42.40 13.05 -28.44
N GLU A 14 -41.08 12.86 -28.42
CA GLU A 14 -40.47 11.79 -27.63
C GLU A 14 -40.88 11.93 -26.16
N PRO A 15 -41.35 10.88 -25.51
CA PRO A 15 -41.71 10.92 -24.10
C PRO A 15 -40.48 11.22 -23.27
N ARG A 16 -40.49 12.34 -22.52
CA ARG A 16 -39.48 12.70 -21.49
C ARG A 16 -39.29 11.52 -20.54
N ARG A 17 -38.20 10.79 -20.67
CA ARG A 17 -37.82 9.71 -19.77
C ARG A 17 -37.52 10.30 -18.39
N LEU A 18 -38.45 10.09 -17.43
CA LEU A 18 -38.38 10.53 -16.03
C LEU A 18 -37.32 9.78 -15.20
N PHE A 19 -36.65 8.81 -15.79
CA PHE A 19 -35.57 8.07 -15.11
C PHE A 19 -34.21 8.41 -15.70
N PRO A 20 -33.18 8.68 -14.86
CA PRO A 20 -31.85 8.93 -15.35
C PRO A 20 -31.38 7.72 -16.19
N SER A 21 -30.88 8.00 -17.40
CA SER A 21 -30.43 6.98 -18.30
C SER A 21 -29.39 6.08 -17.62
N LYS A 22 -29.42 4.77 -17.89
CA LYS A 22 -28.43 3.78 -17.38
C LYS A 22 -26.97 4.22 -17.59
N ALA A 23 -26.71 5.10 -18.56
CA ALA A 23 -25.41 5.73 -18.79
C ALA A 23 -24.98 6.71 -17.69
N LYS A 24 -25.92 7.47 -17.07
CA LYS A 24 -25.60 8.36 -15.92
C LYS A 24 -25.31 7.55 -14.64
N LEU A 25 -26.05 6.45 -14.42
CA LEU A 25 -25.76 5.53 -13.31
C LEU A 25 -24.39 4.86 -13.46
N ARG A 26 -24.04 4.44 -14.68
CA ARG A 26 -22.71 3.85 -14.97
C ARG A 26 -21.56 4.83 -14.71
N ARG A 27 -21.70 6.11 -15.06
CA ARG A 27 -20.67 7.14 -14.76
C ARG A 27 -20.44 7.33 -13.25
N GLY A 28 -21.51 7.34 -12.43
CA GLY A 28 -21.36 7.45 -10.96
C GLY A 28 -20.65 6.25 -10.32
N ILE A 29 -20.79 5.05 -10.90
CA ILE A 29 -20.16 3.82 -10.42
C ILE A 29 -18.63 3.83 -10.61
N TYR A 30 -18.09 4.52 -11.63
CA TYR A 30 -16.65 4.66 -11.85
C TYR A 30 -15.97 5.66 -10.91
N ILE A 31 -16.73 6.54 -10.25
CA ILE A 31 -16.19 7.57 -9.37
C ILE A 31 -15.83 6.99 -7.99
N LEU A 32 -16.57 5.99 -7.52
CA LEU A 32 -16.41 5.45 -6.15
C LEU A 32 -15.01 4.88 -5.85
N PRO A 33 -14.41 4.01 -6.70
CA PRO A 33 -13.04 3.57 -6.50
C PRO A 33 -12.05 4.74 -6.46
N SER A 34 -12.21 5.71 -7.35
CA SER A 34 -11.34 6.88 -7.41
C SER A 34 -11.36 7.73 -6.12
N VAL A 35 -12.44 7.69 -5.32
CA VAL A 35 -12.50 8.39 -4.02
C VAL A 35 -11.57 7.74 -3.01
N PHE A 36 -11.51 6.40 -2.95
CA PHE A 36 -10.59 5.69 -2.05
C PHE A 36 -9.13 5.90 -2.46
N THR A 37 -8.84 5.88 -3.76
CA THR A 37 -7.49 6.19 -4.29
C THR A 37 -7.07 7.61 -3.94
N VAL A 38 -7.98 8.60 -4.08
CA VAL A 38 -7.71 10.00 -3.67
C VAL A 38 -7.52 10.09 -2.16
N ALA A 39 -8.29 9.37 -1.36
CA ALA A 39 -8.13 9.35 0.09
C ALA A 39 -6.79 8.70 0.50
N ASN A 40 -6.37 7.62 -0.17
CA ASN A 40 -5.04 7.03 -0.02
C ASN A 40 -3.95 8.08 -0.31
N LEU A 41 -4.02 8.75 -1.46
CA LEU A 41 -3.08 9.80 -1.86
C LEU A 41 -3.05 10.96 -0.86
N LEU A 42 -4.22 11.39 -0.36
CA LEU A 42 -4.33 12.45 0.65
C LEU A 42 -3.64 12.05 1.96
N CYS A 43 -3.81 10.82 2.42
CA CYS A 43 -3.13 10.30 3.60
C CYS A 43 -1.60 10.28 3.41
N GLY A 44 -1.11 9.85 2.23
CA GLY A 44 0.32 9.88 1.90
C GLY A 44 0.88 11.29 1.88
N TYR A 45 0.17 12.24 1.28
CA TYR A 45 0.54 13.65 1.26
C TYR A 45 0.56 14.25 2.67
N TYR A 46 -0.48 14.00 3.48
CA TYR A 46 -0.51 14.44 4.87
C TYR A 46 0.65 13.84 5.70
N ALA A 47 0.99 12.56 5.48
CA ALA A 47 2.12 11.94 6.16
C ALA A 47 3.45 12.64 5.85
N ILE A 48 3.64 13.12 4.62
CA ILE A 48 4.82 13.91 4.23
C ILE A 48 4.81 15.26 4.95
N LEU A 49 3.68 15.97 4.96
CA LEU A 49 3.57 17.27 5.64
C LEU A 49 3.84 17.13 7.15
N ALA A 50 3.21 16.17 7.82
CA ALA A 50 3.44 15.89 9.23
C ALA A 50 4.91 15.55 9.51
N THR A 51 5.55 14.77 8.62
CA THR A 51 6.99 14.47 8.75
C THR A 51 7.87 15.73 8.66
N LEU A 52 7.48 16.74 7.89
CA LEU A 52 8.23 18.00 7.74
C LEU A 52 8.15 18.87 8.98
N GLU A 53 7.04 18.84 9.73
CA GLU A 53 6.88 19.57 11.01
C GLU A 53 7.89 19.07 12.05
N GLY A 54 8.14 17.77 12.12
CA GLY A 54 9.30 17.19 12.77
C GLY A 54 9.21 17.04 14.27
N SER A 55 8.06 17.26 14.92
CA SER A 55 7.86 16.91 16.32
C SER A 55 7.59 15.40 16.50
N PHE A 56 7.77 14.89 17.71
CA PHE A 56 7.50 13.47 17.97
C PHE A 56 6.02 13.11 17.71
N GLN A 57 5.11 14.03 17.99
CA GLN A 57 3.68 13.86 17.73
C GLN A 57 3.38 13.83 16.21
N ASP A 58 4.11 14.63 15.44
CA ASP A 58 3.93 14.69 13.99
C ASP A 58 4.46 13.45 13.31
N PHE A 59 5.55 12.86 13.80
CA PHE A 59 6.02 11.56 13.32
C PHE A 59 5.00 10.45 13.61
N ASP A 60 4.37 10.47 14.77
CA ASP A 60 3.30 9.53 15.11
C ASP A 60 2.06 9.73 14.22
N ASN A 61 1.67 10.99 13.96
CA ASN A 61 0.59 11.33 13.03
C ASN A 61 0.90 10.89 11.61
N ALA A 62 2.14 11.07 11.14
CA ALA A 62 2.59 10.57 9.84
C ALA A 62 2.49 9.05 9.74
N ALA A 63 2.93 8.34 10.77
CA ALA A 63 2.84 6.88 10.85
C ALA A 63 1.38 6.40 10.82
N ARG A 64 0.49 7.04 11.58
CA ARG A 64 -0.96 6.74 11.57
C ARG A 64 -1.58 7.01 10.20
N ALA A 65 -1.21 8.10 9.54
CA ALA A 65 -1.70 8.42 8.20
C ALA A 65 -1.30 7.36 7.17
N ILE A 66 -0.06 6.85 7.22
CA ILE A 66 0.36 5.70 6.39
C ILE A 66 -0.48 4.46 6.71
N GLY A 67 -0.77 4.19 7.99
CA GLY A 67 -1.65 3.10 8.38
C GLY A 67 -3.07 3.23 7.81
N ILE A 68 -3.64 4.43 7.82
CA ILE A 68 -4.95 4.73 7.23
C ILE A 68 -4.91 4.61 5.70
N ALA A 69 -3.80 5.03 5.06
CA ALA A 69 -3.60 4.85 3.62
C ALA A 69 -3.67 3.37 3.21
N ILE A 70 -3.08 2.45 4.00
CA ILE A 70 -3.16 1.00 3.78
C ILE A 70 -4.60 0.50 3.82
N LEU A 71 -5.44 1.06 4.70
CA LEU A 71 -6.86 0.69 4.77
C LEU A 71 -7.61 1.16 3.52
N PHE A 72 -7.39 2.41 3.07
CA PHE A 72 -8.03 2.93 1.86
C PHE A 72 -7.63 2.17 0.60
N ASP A 73 -6.34 1.85 0.42
CA ASP A 73 -5.84 1.00 -0.67
C ASP A 73 -6.52 -0.38 -0.66
N SER A 74 -6.59 -1.01 0.51
CA SER A 74 -7.23 -2.32 0.64
C SER A 74 -8.72 -2.29 0.31
N LEU A 75 -9.43 -1.19 0.60
CA LEU A 75 -10.84 -0.98 0.28
C LEU A 75 -11.03 -0.72 -1.21
N ASP A 76 -10.21 0.15 -1.81
CA ASP A 76 -10.28 0.49 -3.23
C ASP A 76 -10.23 -0.76 -4.11
N GLY A 77 -9.21 -1.58 -3.94
CA GLY A 77 -9.07 -2.82 -4.69
C GLY A 77 -10.22 -3.83 -4.48
N ARG A 78 -10.89 -3.85 -3.32
CA ARG A 78 -12.07 -4.70 -3.07
C ARG A 78 -13.32 -4.13 -3.72
N VAL A 79 -13.56 -2.83 -3.58
CA VAL A 79 -14.72 -2.14 -4.15
C VAL A 79 -14.67 -2.19 -5.68
N ALA A 80 -13.52 -1.88 -6.29
CA ALA A 80 -13.34 -1.95 -7.74
C ALA A 80 -13.67 -3.34 -8.30
N ARG A 81 -13.20 -4.41 -7.63
CA ARG A 81 -13.52 -5.80 -8.02
C ARG A 81 -15.00 -6.14 -7.84
N ALA A 82 -15.61 -5.73 -6.73
CA ALA A 82 -17.02 -6.00 -6.44
C ALA A 82 -17.96 -5.30 -7.44
N MET A 83 -17.58 -4.10 -7.90
CA MET A 83 -18.38 -3.31 -8.84
C MET A 83 -18.08 -3.60 -10.31
N GLY A 84 -17.04 -4.40 -10.62
CA GLY A 84 -16.61 -4.68 -12.00
C GLY A 84 -16.14 -3.45 -12.77
N THR A 85 -15.65 -2.42 -12.07
CA THR A 85 -15.29 -1.10 -12.62
C THR A 85 -13.79 -0.94 -12.86
N ASN A 86 -13.08 -2.02 -13.16
CA ASN A 86 -11.65 -1.99 -13.43
C ASN A 86 -11.36 -1.23 -14.72
N SER A 87 -10.97 0.05 -14.62
CA SER A 87 -10.48 0.84 -15.75
C SER A 87 -8.95 0.85 -15.76
N GLU A 88 -8.34 0.92 -16.95
CA GLU A 88 -6.88 1.07 -17.06
C GLU A 88 -6.39 2.37 -16.42
N PHE A 89 -7.17 3.46 -16.54
CA PHE A 89 -6.87 4.71 -15.85
C PHE A 89 -6.87 4.55 -14.33
N GLY A 90 -7.88 3.86 -13.77
CA GLY A 90 -7.95 3.59 -12.32
C GLY A 90 -6.75 2.83 -11.80
N LYS A 91 -6.27 1.81 -12.51
CA LYS A 91 -5.08 1.04 -12.14
C LYS A 91 -3.80 1.88 -12.16
N GLN A 92 -3.64 2.76 -13.16
CA GLN A 92 -2.48 3.64 -13.24
C GLN A 92 -2.51 4.70 -12.15
N PHE A 93 -3.68 5.29 -11.90
CA PHE A 93 -3.88 6.28 -10.86
C PHE A 93 -3.64 5.70 -9.45
N ASP A 94 -4.12 4.49 -9.19
CA ASP A 94 -3.87 3.73 -7.96
C ASP A 94 -2.37 3.51 -7.75
N SER A 95 -1.65 3.07 -8.79
CA SER A 95 -0.19 2.90 -8.71
C SER A 95 0.57 4.20 -8.43
N LEU A 96 0.08 5.34 -8.94
CA LEU A 96 0.68 6.65 -8.66
C LEU A 96 0.40 7.09 -7.21
N ALA A 97 -0.81 6.85 -6.70
CA ALA A 97 -1.16 7.09 -5.32
C ALA A 97 -0.30 6.23 -4.37
N ASP A 98 -0.11 4.95 -4.72
CA ASP A 98 0.71 4.00 -3.96
C ASP A 98 2.18 4.40 -3.88
N ILE A 99 2.76 4.95 -4.96
CA ILE A 99 4.13 5.48 -4.93
C ILE A 99 4.26 6.60 -3.90
N VAL A 100 3.26 7.48 -3.80
CA VAL A 100 3.29 8.58 -2.82
C VAL A 100 3.10 8.03 -1.40
N SER A 101 2.08 7.20 -1.18
CA SER A 101 1.67 6.76 0.16
C SER A 101 2.55 5.66 0.75
N PHE A 102 3.08 4.75 -0.09
CA PHE A 102 3.86 3.58 0.34
C PHE A 102 5.32 3.59 -0.12
N GLY A 103 5.68 4.50 -1.03
CA GLY A 103 7.05 4.75 -1.45
C GLY A 103 7.63 6.00 -0.80
N LEU A 104 7.11 7.16 -1.18
CA LEU A 104 7.68 8.46 -0.81
C LEU A 104 7.45 8.80 0.66
N ALA A 105 6.22 8.70 1.17
CA ALA A 105 5.91 9.06 2.55
C ALA A 105 6.70 8.22 3.58
N PRO A 106 6.77 6.87 3.47
CA PRO A 106 7.60 6.08 4.39
C PRO A 106 9.10 6.34 4.25
N ALA A 107 9.61 6.62 3.03
CA ALA A 107 11.01 6.97 2.83
C ALA A 107 11.38 8.28 3.52
N PHE A 108 10.51 9.30 3.41
CA PHE A 108 10.64 10.58 4.11
C PHE A 108 10.58 10.41 5.62
N LEU A 109 9.58 9.67 6.11
CA LEU A 109 9.42 9.40 7.53
C LEU A 109 10.63 8.66 8.10
N ALA A 110 11.11 7.64 7.40
CA ALA A 110 12.27 6.86 7.81
C ALA A 110 13.54 7.73 7.91
N TYR A 111 13.76 8.61 6.93
CA TYR A 111 14.89 9.52 6.94
C TYR A 111 14.77 10.58 8.03
N ALA A 112 13.63 11.26 8.16
CA ALA A 112 13.45 12.35 9.11
C ALA A 112 13.50 11.86 10.57
N TRP A 113 12.78 10.79 10.88
CA TRP A 113 12.71 10.21 12.22
C TRP A 113 14.00 9.47 12.62
N GLY A 114 14.63 8.75 11.67
CA GLY A 114 15.74 7.86 11.98
C GLY A 114 17.12 8.48 11.83
N VAL A 115 17.24 9.59 11.07
CA VAL A 115 18.56 10.16 10.73
C VAL A 115 18.61 11.67 10.95
N ARG A 116 17.67 12.42 10.38
CA ARG A 116 17.70 13.89 10.43
C ARG A 116 17.57 14.43 11.86
N ALA A 117 16.72 13.81 12.68
CA ALA A 117 16.52 14.22 14.06
C ALA A 117 17.80 14.08 14.90
N PHE A 118 18.60 13.03 14.64
CA PHE A 118 19.91 12.83 15.27
C PHE A 118 20.93 13.85 14.78
N ALA A 119 21.04 14.03 13.48
CA ALA A 119 22.04 14.89 12.83
C ALA A 119 21.86 16.38 13.17
N SER A 120 20.68 16.82 13.60
CA SER A 120 20.47 18.19 14.06
C SER A 120 21.13 18.49 15.41
N VAL A 121 21.49 17.46 16.17
CA VAL A 121 22.09 17.53 17.52
C VAL A 121 23.58 17.23 17.51
N SER A 122 24.08 16.56 16.45
CA SER A 122 25.42 15.95 16.42
C SER A 122 26.42 16.71 15.57
N ALA A 123 27.70 16.36 15.77
CA ALA A 123 28.86 17.01 15.16
C ALA A 123 28.93 16.82 13.62
N PRO A 124 29.77 17.60 12.90
CA PRO A 124 29.98 17.51 11.46
C PRO A 124 30.39 16.12 10.94
N SER A 125 30.84 15.21 11.82
CA SER A 125 31.17 13.82 11.50
C SER A 125 29.98 12.99 10.98
N ASP A 126 28.74 13.44 11.23
CA ASP A 126 27.53 12.68 10.90
C ASP A 126 27.00 12.92 9.47
N MET A 127 27.71 13.76 8.70
CA MET A 127 27.35 14.03 7.29
C MET A 127 27.26 12.75 6.45
N HIS A 128 28.10 11.75 6.71
CA HIS A 128 28.04 10.47 6.01
C HIS A 128 26.76 9.70 6.33
N LEU A 129 26.27 9.78 7.57
CA LEU A 129 25.02 9.12 7.98
C LEU A 129 23.81 9.79 7.32
N ILE A 130 23.81 11.13 7.20
CA ILE A 130 22.81 11.88 6.48
C ILE A 130 22.77 11.49 4.99
N GLN A 131 23.95 11.44 4.34
CA GLN A 131 24.06 11.02 2.94
C GLN A 131 23.59 9.59 2.74
N LEU A 132 23.95 8.68 3.64
CA LEU A 132 23.48 7.30 3.61
C LEU A 132 21.97 7.22 3.80
N GLY A 133 21.39 8.03 4.70
CA GLY A 133 19.96 8.04 5.00
C GLY A 133 19.10 8.41 3.79
N TRP A 134 19.44 9.52 3.11
CA TRP A 134 18.65 9.89 1.92
C TRP A 134 18.88 8.93 0.75
N LEU A 135 20.09 8.36 0.60
CA LEU A 135 20.36 7.35 -0.43
C LEU A 135 19.54 6.08 -0.20
N ILE A 136 19.48 5.58 1.03
CA ILE A 136 18.67 4.40 1.37
C ILE A 136 17.17 4.69 1.21
N GLY A 137 16.71 5.89 1.59
CA GLY A 137 15.35 6.33 1.33
C GLY A 137 15.01 6.35 -0.17
N PHE A 138 15.95 6.84 -1.00
CA PHE A 138 15.80 6.81 -2.45
C PHE A 138 15.77 5.37 -3.01
N ILE A 139 16.63 4.48 -2.52
CA ILE A 139 16.62 3.06 -2.90
C ILE A 139 15.29 2.41 -2.54
N TYR A 140 14.76 2.67 -1.35
CA TYR A 140 13.44 2.17 -0.92
C TYR A 140 12.33 2.62 -1.86
N LEU A 141 12.29 3.93 -2.18
CA LEU A 141 11.33 4.50 -3.14
C LEU A 141 11.48 3.87 -4.53
N GLY A 142 12.71 3.72 -5.02
CA GLY A 142 13.00 3.10 -6.32
C GLY A 142 12.55 1.63 -6.37
N CYS A 143 12.76 0.86 -5.29
CA CYS A 143 12.30 -0.51 -5.17
C CYS A 143 10.77 -0.61 -5.16
N CYS A 144 10.08 0.33 -4.49
CA CYS A 144 8.63 0.42 -4.50
C CYS A 144 8.11 0.70 -5.92
N ALA A 145 8.65 1.70 -6.61
CA ALA A 145 8.28 2.05 -7.97
C ALA A 145 8.53 0.89 -8.96
N TRP A 146 9.70 0.25 -8.87
CA TRP A 146 10.02 -0.93 -9.67
C TRP A 146 9.03 -2.07 -9.47
N ARG A 147 8.66 -2.33 -8.22
CA ARG A 147 7.67 -3.37 -7.89
C ARG A 147 6.31 -3.07 -8.50
N LEU A 148 5.80 -1.84 -8.37
CA LEU A 148 4.51 -1.44 -8.93
C LEU A 148 4.51 -1.53 -10.46
N ALA A 149 5.56 -1.05 -11.12
CA ALA A 149 5.72 -1.17 -12.57
C ALA A 149 5.71 -2.64 -13.02
N ARG A 150 6.48 -3.51 -12.33
CA ARG A 150 6.51 -4.95 -12.62
C ARG A 150 5.13 -5.60 -12.44
N PHE A 151 4.41 -5.24 -11.39
CA PHE A 151 3.07 -5.76 -11.11
C PHE A 151 2.07 -5.37 -12.19
N ASN A 152 2.12 -4.12 -12.66
CA ASN A 152 1.24 -3.63 -13.74
C ASN A 152 1.48 -4.38 -15.05
N ILE A 153 2.74 -4.62 -15.44
CA ILE A 153 3.08 -5.36 -16.64
C ILE A 153 2.65 -6.83 -16.53
N GLN A 154 2.93 -7.48 -15.39
CA GLN A 154 2.59 -8.90 -15.18
C GLN A 154 1.09 -9.13 -15.04
N GLY A 155 0.36 -8.19 -14.43
CA GLY A 155 -1.10 -8.23 -14.33
C GLY A 155 -1.81 -8.16 -15.68
N MET A 156 -1.20 -7.53 -16.67
CA MET A 156 -1.70 -7.50 -18.06
C MET A 156 -1.44 -8.82 -18.83
N ALA A 157 -0.37 -9.56 -18.44
CA ALA A 157 0.09 -10.73 -19.22
C ALA A 157 -0.47 -12.08 -18.71
N GLN A 158 -0.97 -12.17 -17.49
CA GLN A 158 -1.35 -13.45 -16.88
C GLN A 158 -2.70 -13.38 -16.16
N GLY A 159 -3.70 -14.00 -16.76
CA GLY A 159 -4.88 -14.46 -16.04
C GLY A 159 -4.46 -15.49 -14.99
N SER A 160 -4.64 -15.12 -13.70
CA SER A 160 -4.57 -16.04 -12.57
C SER A 160 -3.19 -16.62 -12.21
N ASN A 161 -2.34 -15.86 -11.51
CA ASN A 161 -1.29 -16.46 -10.69
C ASN A 161 -1.53 -16.19 -9.21
N ARG A 162 -1.59 -17.28 -8.42
CA ARG A 162 -1.95 -17.32 -6.98
C ARG A 162 -0.87 -16.79 -6.02
N TYR A 163 0.29 -16.32 -6.51
CA TYR A 163 1.41 -15.92 -5.66
C TYR A 163 1.87 -14.51 -5.97
N PHE A 164 1.94 -13.66 -4.95
CA PHE A 164 2.61 -12.38 -5.03
C PHE A 164 4.13 -12.59 -5.04
N VAL A 165 4.79 -12.07 -6.05
CA VAL A 165 6.26 -12.07 -6.15
C VAL A 165 6.77 -10.77 -5.53
N GLY A 166 7.56 -10.86 -4.45
CA GLY A 166 8.05 -9.74 -3.65
C GLY A 166 7.09 -9.29 -2.54
N MET A 167 7.67 -8.60 -1.53
CA MET A 167 6.90 -8.02 -0.42
C MET A 167 5.95 -6.92 -0.93
N PRO A 168 4.67 -6.88 -0.53
CA PRO A 168 3.76 -5.77 -0.88
C PRO A 168 4.26 -4.42 -0.39
N CYS A 169 4.14 -3.34 -1.22
CA CYS A 169 4.53 -1.98 -0.80
C CYS A 169 3.77 -1.52 0.46
N PRO A 170 2.45 -1.75 0.60
CA PRO A 170 1.73 -1.44 1.82
C PRO A 170 2.28 -2.14 3.07
N ALA A 171 2.78 -3.39 2.92
CA ALA A 171 3.34 -4.12 4.05
C ALA A 171 4.70 -3.57 4.50
N ALA A 172 5.55 -3.17 3.55
CA ALA A 172 6.82 -2.51 3.85
C ALA A 172 6.59 -1.13 4.50
N ALA A 173 5.68 -0.33 3.96
CA ALA A 173 5.26 0.95 4.53
C ALA A 173 4.65 0.77 5.94
N GLY A 174 3.84 -0.27 6.12
CA GLY A 174 3.26 -0.64 7.41
C GLY A 174 4.31 -0.99 8.47
N MET A 175 5.42 -1.66 8.08
CA MET A 175 6.52 -1.94 9.01
C MET A 175 7.24 -0.66 9.44
N VAL A 176 7.50 0.28 8.51
CA VAL A 176 8.06 1.59 8.84
C VAL A 176 7.16 2.35 9.78
N ALA A 177 5.88 2.48 9.43
CA ALA A 177 4.88 3.18 10.23
C ALA A 177 4.69 2.55 11.62
N ALA A 178 4.57 1.22 11.70
CA ALA A 178 4.41 0.51 12.98
C ALA A 178 5.61 0.71 13.91
N THR A 179 6.84 0.74 13.37
CA THR A 179 8.05 0.97 14.16
C THR A 179 8.07 2.40 14.72
N VAL A 180 7.78 3.40 13.90
CA VAL A 180 7.72 4.81 14.34
C VAL A 180 6.61 5.02 15.37
N HIS A 181 5.42 4.44 15.13
CA HIS A 181 4.29 4.52 16.06
C HIS A 181 4.56 3.85 17.40
N ALA A 182 5.29 2.71 17.42
CA ALA A 182 5.61 1.99 18.64
C ALA A 182 6.68 2.70 19.49
N ILE A 183 7.70 3.29 18.86
CA ILE A 183 8.83 3.90 19.56
C ILE A 183 8.59 5.39 19.85
N LYS A 184 7.84 6.10 18.98
CA LYS A 184 7.47 7.54 19.03
C LYS A 184 8.66 8.50 18.99
N ASN A 185 9.62 8.35 19.89
CA ASN A 185 10.78 9.24 19.98
C ASN A 185 11.74 9.01 18.81
N PRO A 186 12.20 10.08 18.14
CA PRO A 186 13.22 9.96 17.09
C PRO A 186 14.49 9.32 17.63
N ILE A 187 15.19 8.60 16.77
CA ILE A 187 16.46 7.95 17.10
C ILE A 187 17.52 9.03 17.36
N GLN A 188 18.24 8.89 18.49
CA GLN A 188 19.30 9.81 18.89
C GLN A 188 20.69 9.14 18.91
N ASP A 189 20.76 7.85 18.65
CA ASP A 189 22.01 7.07 18.63
C ASP A 189 22.34 6.65 17.20
N GLY A 190 23.56 6.98 16.75
CA GLY A 190 24.03 6.66 15.40
C GLY A 190 24.08 5.16 15.09
N ARG A 191 24.32 4.30 16.11
CA ARG A 191 24.30 2.84 15.94
C ARG A 191 22.89 2.33 15.67
N ILE A 192 21.90 2.87 16.39
CA ILE A 192 20.50 2.52 16.21
C ILE A 192 20.01 3.06 14.86
N SER A 193 20.45 4.28 14.47
CA SER A 193 20.17 4.84 13.14
C SER A 193 20.69 3.93 12.02
N LEU A 194 21.89 3.36 12.17
CA LEU A 194 22.45 2.44 11.18
C LEU A 194 21.64 1.14 11.08
N LEU A 195 21.21 0.56 12.21
CA LEU A 195 20.33 -0.61 12.23
C LEU A 195 18.96 -0.29 11.59
N TRP A 196 18.43 0.90 11.84
CA TRP A 196 17.21 1.38 11.21
C TRP A 196 17.35 1.49 9.69
N LEU A 197 18.43 2.12 9.23
CA LEU A 197 18.71 2.22 7.79
C LEU A 197 18.89 0.85 7.14
N ALA A 198 19.54 -0.09 7.83
CA ALA A 198 19.66 -1.47 7.36
C ALA A 198 18.28 -2.13 7.22
N LEU A 199 17.35 -1.91 8.16
CA LEU A 199 15.98 -2.39 8.06
C LEU A 199 15.28 -1.79 6.82
N ILE A 200 15.36 -0.47 6.59
CA ILE A 200 14.75 0.19 5.43
C ILE A 200 15.30 -0.37 4.11
N LEU A 201 16.61 -0.57 4.04
CA LEU A 201 17.26 -1.19 2.88
C LEU A 201 16.75 -2.61 2.63
N VAL A 202 16.65 -3.44 3.68
CA VAL A 202 16.13 -4.81 3.59
C VAL A 202 14.67 -4.80 3.12
N LEU A 203 13.82 -3.90 3.63
CA LEU A 203 12.44 -3.77 3.17
C LEU A 203 12.38 -3.41 1.68
N GLY A 204 13.20 -2.45 1.22
CA GLY A 204 13.33 -2.09 -0.20
C GLY A 204 13.73 -3.29 -1.06
N LEU A 205 14.78 -3.99 -0.67
CA LEU A 205 15.27 -5.18 -1.41
C LEU A 205 14.23 -6.31 -1.41
N LEU A 206 13.49 -6.52 -0.32
CA LEU A 206 12.41 -7.52 -0.27
C LEU A 206 11.25 -7.17 -1.20
N MET A 207 10.92 -5.89 -1.41
CA MET A 207 9.91 -5.46 -2.39
C MET A 207 10.34 -5.82 -3.83
N SER A 208 11.61 -5.60 -4.18
CA SER A 208 12.17 -5.93 -5.49
C SER A 208 12.46 -7.42 -5.69
N SER A 209 12.51 -8.20 -4.62
CA SER A 209 12.89 -9.60 -4.65
C SER A 209 11.86 -10.49 -5.36
N THR A 210 12.29 -11.71 -5.71
CA THR A 210 11.42 -12.76 -6.26
C THR A 210 10.84 -13.68 -5.18
N VAL A 211 10.99 -13.31 -3.90
CA VAL A 211 10.43 -14.06 -2.78
C VAL A 211 8.92 -14.13 -2.89
N ARG A 212 8.37 -15.35 -2.87
CA ARG A 212 6.92 -15.55 -2.94
C ARG A 212 6.32 -15.45 -1.54
N TYR A 213 5.57 -14.39 -1.31
CA TYR A 213 4.77 -14.25 -0.09
C TYR A 213 3.45 -15.01 -0.25
N SER A 214 3.03 -15.73 0.80
CA SER A 214 1.75 -16.41 0.79
C SER A 214 0.61 -15.40 0.79
N SER A 215 -0.29 -15.53 -0.16
CA SER A 215 -1.55 -14.79 -0.15
C SER A 215 -2.46 -15.43 0.90
N PHE A 216 -3.01 -14.65 1.81
CA PHE A 216 -4.03 -15.10 2.78
C PHE A 216 -5.35 -15.55 2.13
N LYS A 217 -5.40 -15.62 0.78
CA LYS A 217 -6.59 -16.05 0.03
C LYS A 217 -6.93 -17.53 0.16
N ASP A 218 -5.98 -18.39 0.55
CA ASP A 218 -6.15 -19.84 0.60
C ASP A 218 -6.57 -20.34 1.99
N ILE A 219 -7.10 -19.48 2.86
CA ILE A 219 -7.61 -19.92 4.14
C ILE A 219 -9.00 -20.55 3.92
N GLU A 220 -9.02 -21.80 3.43
CA GLU A 220 -10.25 -22.60 3.33
C GLU A 220 -11.00 -22.70 4.66
N TRP A 221 -10.30 -22.57 5.76
CA TRP A 221 -10.84 -22.55 7.11
C TRP A 221 -11.74 -21.33 7.39
N ALA A 222 -11.38 -20.15 6.85
CA ALA A 222 -12.19 -18.95 6.95
C ALA A 222 -13.55 -19.12 6.25
N ARG A 223 -13.60 -19.89 5.18
CA ARG A 223 -14.82 -20.21 4.44
C ARG A 223 -15.72 -21.21 5.19
N ARG A 224 -15.13 -22.09 6.02
CA ARG A 224 -15.84 -23.13 6.78
C ARG A 224 -16.43 -22.61 8.10
N ARG A 225 -15.90 -21.51 8.68
CA ARG A 225 -16.36 -20.98 9.99
C ARG A 225 -16.44 -19.45 9.95
N PRO A 226 -17.44 -18.86 9.27
CA PRO A 226 -17.54 -17.41 9.12
C PRO A 226 -17.73 -16.67 10.45
N SER A 227 -18.42 -17.25 11.43
CA SER A 227 -18.61 -16.66 12.76
C SER A 227 -17.29 -16.46 13.51
N LEU A 228 -16.37 -17.42 13.41
CA LEU A 228 -15.07 -17.34 14.07
C LEU A 228 -14.17 -16.28 13.42
N VAL A 229 -14.28 -16.09 12.10
CA VAL A 229 -13.59 -15.00 11.38
C VAL A 229 -14.08 -13.64 11.86
N VAL A 230 -15.39 -13.48 12.05
CA VAL A 230 -15.98 -12.22 12.58
C VAL A 230 -15.47 -11.96 14.00
N VAL A 231 -15.46 -12.98 14.88
CA VAL A 231 -14.95 -12.83 16.25
C VAL A 231 -13.46 -12.42 16.25
N LEU A 232 -12.63 -13.09 15.44
CA LEU A 232 -11.22 -12.75 15.32
C LEU A 232 -11.00 -11.33 14.79
N LEU A 233 -11.83 -10.90 13.83
CA LEU A 233 -11.77 -9.54 13.29
C LEU A 233 -12.14 -8.50 14.36
N VAL A 234 -13.19 -8.74 15.15
CA VAL A 234 -13.60 -7.86 16.25
C VAL A 234 -12.50 -7.80 17.32
N LEU A 235 -11.92 -8.94 17.69
CA LEU A 235 -10.80 -8.98 18.64
C LEU A 235 -9.58 -8.22 18.10
N LEU A 236 -9.25 -8.37 16.83
CA LEU A 236 -8.15 -7.66 16.19
C LEU A 236 -8.39 -6.14 16.18
N ILE A 237 -9.60 -5.70 15.81
CA ILE A 237 -9.97 -4.28 15.86
C ILE A 237 -9.88 -3.76 17.30
N GLY A 238 -10.43 -4.50 18.28
CA GLY A 238 -10.32 -4.16 19.69
C GLY A 238 -8.86 -4.06 20.18
N ALA A 239 -8.00 -4.99 19.78
CA ALA A 239 -6.58 -4.95 20.09
C ALA A 239 -5.87 -3.74 19.45
N ILE A 240 -6.22 -3.37 18.21
CA ILE A 240 -5.68 -2.17 17.55
C ILE A 240 -6.15 -0.90 18.27
N VAL A 241 -7.42 -0.84 18.71
CA VAL A 241 -7.94 0.35 19.41
C VAL A 241 -7.33 0.51 20.80
N LEU A 242 -7.17 -0.58 21.54
CA LEU A 242 -6.67 -0.56 22.92
C LEU A 242 -5.13 -0.54 23.01
N PHE A 243 -4.45 -1.24 22.13
CA PHE A 243 -3.00 -1.47 22.15
C PHE A 243 -2.39 -1.31 20.75
N SER A 244 -2.66 -0.16 20.07
CA SER A 244 -2.25 0.05 18.66
C SER A 244 -0.75 -0.17 18.44
N GLU A 245 0.09 0.29 19.33
CA GLU A 245 1.55 0.24 19.22
C GLU A 245 2.06 -1.21 19.13
N ILE A 246 1.66 -2.04 20.11
CA ILE A 246 2.10 -3.44 20.19
C ILE A 246 1.45 -4.27 19.09
N THR A 247 0.16 -4.07 18.83
CA THR A 247 -0.59 -4.86 17.86
C THR A 247 -0.08 -4.63 16.44
N LEU A 248 0.11 -3.37 16.03
CA LEU A 248 0.61 -3.05 14.70
C LEU A 248 2.06 -3.51 14.51
N MET A 249 2.91 -3.35 15.52
CA MET A 249 4.29 -3.80 15.49
C MET A 249 4.38 -5.34 15.38
N THR A 250 3.58 -6.08 16.15
CA THR A 250 3.55 -7.55 16.10
C THR A 250 3.02 -8.07 14.77
N LEU A 251 1.97 -7.45 14.22
CA LEU A 251 1.45 -7.81 12.89
C LEU A 251 2.49 -7.58 11.78
N ALA A 252 3.13 -6.41 11.76
CA ALA A 252 4.13 -6.08 10.76
C ALA A 252 5.35 -6.99 10.85
N SER A 253 5.85 -7.24 12.07
CA SER A 253 7.01 -8.11 12.33
C SER A 253 6.71 -9.57 11.97
N THR A 254 5.53 -10.07 12.31
CA THR A 254 5.09 -11.44 11.96
C THR A 254 4.98 -11.62 10.45
N TYR A 255 4.43 -10.61 9.75
CA TYR A 255 4.34 -10.65 8.29
C TYR A 255 5.73 -10.66 7.65
N LEU A 256 6.64 -9.80 8.09
CA LEU A 256 8.03 -9.76 7.62
C LEU A 256 8.74 -11.09 7.86
N ALA A 257 8.65 -11.63 9.08
CA ALA A 257 9.27 -12.89 9.47
C ALA A 257 8.74 -14.07 8.65
N SER A 258 7.43 -14.11 8.36
CA SER A 258 6.80 -15.17 7.56
C SER A 258 7.39 -15.27 6.15
N GLY A 259 7.65 -14.12 5.50
CA GLY A 259 8.25 -14.08 4.18
C GLY A 259 9.69 -14.59 4.17
N ILE A 260 10.49 -14.13 5.14
CA ILE A 260 11.90 -14.55 5.27
C ILE A 260 11.98 -16.06 5.57
N THR A 261 11.16 -16.57 6.49
CA THR A 261 11.13 -17.99 6.86
C THR A 261 10.74 -18.87 5.66
N MET A 262 9.73 -18.47 4.89
CA MET A 262 9.32 -19.20 3.68
C MET A 262 10.43 -19.21 2.62
N TYR A 263 11.16 -18.12 2.48
CA TYR A 263 12.31 -18.06 1.58
C TYR A 263 13.42 -19.02 1.99
N ILE A 264 13.80 -19.02 3.27
CA ILE A 264 14.85 -19.90 3.80
C ILE A 264 14.46 -21.38 3.61
N ILE A 265 13.22 -21.76 3.98
CA ILE A 265 12.74 -23.13 3.83
C ILE A 265 12.80 -23.60 2.37
N ARG A 266 12.40 -22.75 1.42
CA ARG A 266 12.44 -23.10 0.00
C ARG A 266 13.87 -23.21 -0.53
N SER A 267 14.75 -22.29 -0.14
CA SER A 267 16.15 -22.31 -0.53
C SER A 267 16.87 -23.57 -0.05
N VAL A 268 16.60 -23.97 1.20
CA VAL A 268 17.17 -25.21 1.79
C VAL A 268 16.62 -26.43 1.06
N ARG A 269 15.30 -26.51 0.82
CA ARG A 269 14.70 -27.65 0.08
C ARG A 269 15.27 -27.78 -1.33
N HIS A 270 15.47 -26.66 -2.04
CA HIS A 270 16.05 -26.69 -3.39
C HIS A 270 17.50 -27.19 -3.39
N ARG A 271 18.30 -26.78 -2.39
CA ARG A 271 19.69 -27.27 -2.24
C ARG A 271 19.76 -28.74 -1.87
N MET A 272 18.81 -29.23 -1.09
CA MET A 272 18.74 -30.67 -0.76
C MET A 272 18.34 -31.50 -1.98
N ALA A 273 17.35 -31.06 -2.76
CA ALA A 273 16.94 -31.75 -3.99
C ALA A 273 18.04 -31.83 -5.04
N SER A 274 18.85 -30.78 -5.17
CA SER A 274 20.00 -30.74 -6.12
C SER A 274 21.22 -31.56 -5.64
N ARG A 275 21.25 -32.06 -4.40
CA ARG A 275 22.30 -32.96 -3.90
C ARG A 275 21.94 -34.45 -4.08
N HIS A 276 20.70 -34.76 -4.39
CA HIS A 276 20.21 -36.12 -4.61
C HIS A 276 19.89 -36.43 -6.07
N ALA A 277 20.09 -35.47 -6.96
CA ALA A 277 20.06 -35.62 -8.43
C ALA A 277 21.48 -35.60 -9.00
#